data_09ea378e90da22a76556feec44c6b3b0
#
_entry.id   09ea378e90da22a76556feec44c6b3b0
#
_cell.length_a   1.000
_cell.length_b   1.000
_cell.length_c   1.000
_cell.angle_alpha   90.00
_cell.angle_beta   90.00
_cell.angle_gamma   90.00
#
_symmetry.space_group_name_H-M   'P 1'
#
loop_
_entity.id
_entity.type
_entity.pdbx_description
1 polymer ?
#
loop_
_entity_poly.entity_id
_entity_poly.type
_entity_poly.pdbx_seq_one_letter_code
_entity_poly.pdbx_strand_id
1 'polypeptide(L)'
;MRDALEKKIAESEAAFPKILENLPDRLGYRAEDGTDYYGRVIMAGGEVLVDKVRQRVLYPILEGLQKKYDGRVHIIIQTTGDLVTDEILDELLARNVWLVSVAGMDDYHVGHEGEKRLPVMDRLHALFHSRGMVQMNEYEPVRLSAQTAHTWYNMFGATEDAWIGKLWPRGRAWLNGLTTATLDDNFCNAWSGGLSFLNHGEAGSEVSIEPDGKVYPCCLKTAAPLGDLTQEKLIDMLDALRAEPALQAINSGDPAAMGENYGWSREHFIERASAKMPNGIVCNNLCLGCDAFFGDVLGPVLEKSARVRLDRSA
;
A
#
# COMPACT_ATOMS: atom_id res chain seq x y z
N MET A 1 -19.44 -5.38 13.92
CA MET A 1 -18.89 -5.17 12.57
C MET A 1 -19.38 -3.88 11.92
N ARG A 2 -20.69 -3.55 11.90
CA ARG A 2 -21.21 -2.27 11.36
C ARG A 2 -20.61 -1.06 12.06
N ASP A 3 -20.57 -1.04 13.40
CA ASP A 3 -20.06 0.10 14.18
C ASP A 3 -18.56 0.35 13.94
N ALA A 4 -17.78 -0.70 13.74
CA ALA A 4 -16.34 -0.58 13.43
C ALA A 4 -16.10 0.02 12.03
N LEU A 5 -16.95 -0.30 11.05
CA LEU A 5 -16.86 0.28 9.71
C LEU A 5 -17.25 1.76 9.74
N GLU A 6 -18.38 2.11 10.40
CA GLU A 6 -18.81 3.50 10.53
C GLU A 6 -17.75 4.36 11.26
N LYS A 7 -17.12 3.82 12.30
CA LYS A 7 -16.02 4.50 12.99
C LYS A 7 -14.86 4.79 12.03
N LYS A 8 -14.42 3.82 11.24
CA LYS A 8 -13.33 4.00 10.27
C LYS A 8 -13.69 4.99 9.17
N ILE A 9 -14.94 4.98 8.69
CA ILE A 9 -15.41 5.96 7.72
C ILE A 9 -15.33 7.38 8.33
N ALA A 10 -15.84 7.57 9.54
CA ALA A 10 -15.80 8.86 10.21
C ALA A 10 -14.36 9.34 10.49
N GLU A 11 -13.45 8.44 10.87
CA GLU A 11 -12.00 8.73 11.02
C GLU A 11 -11.39 9.21 9.70
N SER A 12 -11.69 8.53 8.59
CA SER A 12 -11.21 8.91 7.28
C SER A 12 -11.77 10.26 6.80
N GLU A 13 -13.07 10.49 6.97
CA GLU A 13 -13.71 11.77 6.64
C GLU A 13 -13.07 12.94 7.39
N ALA A 14 -12.75 12.75 8.68
CA ALA A 14 -12.13 13.77 9.52
C ALA A 14 -10.63 14.00 9.16
N ALA A 15 -9.90 12.95 8.84
CA ALA A 15 -8.46 13.01 8.60
C ALA A 15 -8.10 13.49 7.18
N PHE A 16 -8.90 13.12 6.17
CA PHE A 16 -8.56 13.30 4.76
C PHE A 16 -8.22 14.75 4.37
N PRO A 17 -8.92 15.80 4.79
CA PRO A 17 -8.56 17.17 4.43
C PRO A 17 -7.14 17.55 4.88
N LYS A 18 -6.71 17.09 6.07
CA LYS A 18 -5.37 17.31 6.58
C LYS A 18 -4.33 16.44 5.90
N ILE A 19 -4.66 15.18 5.63
CA ILE A 19 -3.81 14.29 4.82
C ILE A 19 -3.54 14.95 3.47
N LEU A 20 -4.58 15.42 2.78
CA LEU A 20 -4.45 16.06 1.47
C LEU A 20 -3.59 17.32 1.53
N GLU A 21 -3.76 18.16 2.55
CA GLU A 21 -2.94 19.36 2.78
C GLU A 21 -1.46 18.99 2.94
N ASN A 22 -1.16 17.95 3.73
CA ASN A 22 0.19 17.53 4.11
C ASN A 22 0.88 16.57 3.13
N LEU A 23 0.17 16.10 2.09
CA LEU A 23 0.81 15.45 0.95
C LEU A 23 1.66 16.46 0.15
N PRO A 24 2.75 16.02 -0.52
CA PRO A 24 3.60 16.91 -1.32
C PRO A 24 2.78 17.61 -2.42
N ASP A 25 3.22 18.80 -2.83
CA ASP A 25 2.58 19.59 -3.88
C ASP A 25 2.69 18.92 -5.27
N ARG A 26 3.68 18.06 -5.43
CA ARG A 26 3.89 17.25 -6.63
C ARG A 26 4.11 15.79 -6.23
N LEU A 27 3.38 14.89 -6.87
CA LEU A 27 3.65 13.45 -6.86
C LEU A 27 4.27 13.06 -8.19
N GLY A 28 5.46 12.45 -8.14
CA GLY A 28 6.18 12.01 -9.32
C GLY A 28 7.64 12.38 -9.29
N TYR A 29 8.35 11.99 -10.33
CA TYR A 29 9.77 12.23 -10.47
C TYR A 29 10.13 12.59 -11.90
N ARG A 30 11.29 13.22 -12.08
CA ARG A 30 11.88 13.46 -13.37
C ARG A 30 13.01 12.46 -13.62
N ALA A 31 12.91 11.70 -14.70
CA ALA A 31 13.95 10.76 -15.11
C ALA A 31 15.18 11.51 -15.68
N GLU A 32 16.31 10.81 -15.80
CA GLU A 32 17.56 11.37 -16.33
C GLU A 32 17.42 11.90 -17.77
N ASP A 33 16.55 11.28 -18.57
CA ASP A 33 16.24 11.70 -19.93
C ASP A 33 15.35 12.96 -20.00
N GLY A 34 14.98 13.52 -18.85
CA GLY A 34 14.10 14.68 -18.72
C GLY A 34 12.61 14.38 -18.76
N THR A 35 12.22 13.12 -18.89
CA THR A 35 10.80 12.71 -18.88
C THR A 35 10.20 12.86 -17.48
N ASP A 36 9.04 13.53 -17.39
CA ASP A 36 8.26 13.62 -16.17
C ASP A 36 7.34 12.40 -16.03
N TYR A 37 7.46 11.70 -14.90
CA TYR A 37 6.60 10.60 -14.52
C TYR A 37 5.65 11.04 -13.42
N TYR A 38 4.37 10.72 -13.57
CA TYR A 38 3.39 10.94 -12.51
C TYR A 38 3.54 9.91 -11.40
N GLY A 39 3.43 10.38 -10.17
CA GLY A 39 3.34 9.51 -9.01
C GLY A 39 2.01 8.75 -9.01
N ARG A 40 1.96 7.70 -8.21
CA ARG A 40 0.80 6.83 -8.09
C ARG A 40 0.19 6.94 -6.70
N VAL A 41 -1.14 6.91 -6.65
CA VAL A 41 -1.89 6.74 -5.41
C VAL A 41 -2.73 5.47 -5.53
N ILE A 42 -2.43 4.47 -4.70
CA ILE A 42 -3.12 3.18 -4.70
C ILE A 42 -4.17 3.21 -3.59
N MET A 43 -5.43 3.20 -3.98
CA MET A 43 -6.56 3.06 -3.07
C MET A 43 -6.81 1.58 -2.83
N ALA A 44 -6.30 1.08 -1.70
CA ALA A 44 -6.35 -0.32 -1.30
C ALA A 44 -6.81 -0.47 0.15
N GLY A 45 -6.89 -1.69 0.66
CA GLY A 45 -7.25 -1.98 2.04
C GLY A 45 -8.30 -3.06 2.13
N GLY A 46 -9.43 -2.83 2.79
CA GLY A 46 -10.61 -3.65 2.62
C GLY A 46 -11.20 -3.48 1.21
N GLU A 47 -12.46 -3.86 0.99
CA GLU A 47 -13.08 -3.59 -0.32
C GLU A 47 -13.53 -2.12 -0.38
N VAL A 48 -12.85 -1.34 -1.21
CA VAL A 48 -13.07 0.11 -1.34
C VAL A 48 -14.36 0.45 -2.11
N LEU A 49 -14.91 -0.50 -2.86
CA LEU A 49 -16.14 -0.34 -3.65
C LEU A 49 -17.41 -0.64 -2.86
N VAL A 50 -17.33 -1.07 -1.59
CA VAL A 50 -18.51 -1.16 -0.71
C VAL A 50 -19.21 0.19 -0.70
N ASP A 51 -20.52 0.21 -0.94
CA ASP A 51 -21.30 1.42 -1.22
C ASP A 51 -21.02 2.60 -0.26
N LYS A 52 -21.09 2.36 1.06
CA LYS A 52 -20.81 3.41 2.05
C LYS A 52 -19.37 3.92 2.00
N VAL A 53 -18.40 3.04 1.77
CA VAL A 53 -16.98 3.40 1.66
C VAL A 53 -16.75 4.17 0.36
N ARG A 54 -17.31 3.69 -0.74
CA ARG A 54 -17.21 4.31 -2.04
C ARG A 54 -17.74 5.75 -2.03
N GLN A 55 -18.97 5.94 -1.53
CA GLN A 55 -19.64 7.24 -1.57
C GLN A 55 -19.04 8.24 -0.58
N ARG A 56 -18.68 7.81 0.62
CA ARG A 56 -18.29 8.72 1.71
C ARG A 56 -16.78 8.90 1.82
N VAL A 57 -16.00 7.96 1.35
CA VAL A 57 -14.53 7.99 1.50
C VAL A 57 -13.86 8.03 0.13
N LEU A 58 -14.08 7.00 -0.72
CA LEU A 58 -13.33 6.87 -1.95
C LEU A 58 -13.56 8.06 -2.89
N TYR A 59 -14.80 8.39 -3.23
CA TYR A 59 -15.09 9.46 -4.19
C TYR A 59 -14.60 10.83 -3.73
N PRO A 60 -14.81 11.27 -2.48
CA PRO A 60 -14.19 12.50 -1.98
C PRO A 60 -12.67 12.51 -2.05
N ILE A 61 -12.00 11.36 -1.79
CA ILE A 61 -10.56 11.25 -1.93
C ILE A 61 -10.13 11.42 -3.39
N LEU A 62 -10.78 10.73 -4.32
CA LEU A 62 -10.48 10.84 -5.76
C LEU A 62 -10.61 12.28 -6.25
N GLU A 63 -11.71 12.94 -5.89
CA GLU A 63 -11.98 14.34 -6.26
C GLU A 63 -10.95 15.31 -5.64
N GLY A 64 -10.59 15.09 -4.36
CA GLY A 64 -9.56 15.87 -3.68
C GLY A 64 -8.18 15.72 -4.32
N LEU A 65 -7.76 14.51 -4.65
CA LEU A 65 -6.49 14.24 -5.34
C LEU A 65 -6.46 14.84 -6.74
N GLN A 66 -7.54 14.69 -7.51
CA GLN A 66 -7.65 15.31 -8.84
C GLN A 66 -7.54 16.83 -8.78
N LYS A 67 -8.21 17.44 -7.81
CA LYS A 67 -8.13 18.91 -7.60
C LYS A 67 -6.74 19.36 -7.19
N LYS A 68 -6.08 18.64 -6.26
CA LYS A 68 -4.73 18.99 -5.77
C LYS A 68 -3.69 18.89 -6.88
N TYR A 69 -3.72 17.82 -7.66
CA TYR A 69 -2.67 17.51 -8.63
C TYR A 69 -3.00 17.90 -10.08
N ASP A 70 -4.19 18.45 -10.32
CA ASP A 70 -4.63 18.90 -11.66
C ASP A 70 -4.49 17.77 -12.71
N GLY A 71 -4.93 16.56 -12.36
CA GLY A 71 -4.84 15.36 -13.20
C GLY A 71 -3.44 14.75 -13.32
N ARG A 72 -2.41 15.34 -12.70
CA ARG A 72 -1.01 14.87 -12.78
C ARG A 72 -0.66 13.86 -11.69
N VAL A 73 -1.55 12.87 -11.52
CA VAL A 73 -1.39 11.75 -10.62
C VAL A 73 -2.10 10.53 -11.20
N HIS A 74 -1.48 9.37 -11.13
CA HIS A 74 -2.10 8.11 -11.52
C HIS A 74 -2.82 7.48 -10.32
N ILE A 75 -4.15 7.43 -10.39
CA ILE A 75 -4.95 6.81 -9.34
C ILE A 75 -5.23 5.36 -9.70
N ILE A 76 -4.93 4.47 -8.78
CA ILE A 76 -5.12 3.03 -8.89
C ILE A 76 -6.17 2.61 -7.87
N ILE A 77 -7.20 1.89 -8.31
CA ILE A 77 -8.18 1.26 -7.43
C ILE A 77 -7.85 -0.23 -7.34
N GLN A 78 -7.62 -0.73 -6.13
CA GLN A 78 -7.46 -2.15 -5.88
C GLN A 78 -8.76 -2.70 -5.28
N THR A 79 -9.35 -3.70 -5.94
CA THR A 79 -10.64 -4.32 -5.58
C THR A 79 -10.62 -5.82 -5.82
N THR A 80 -11.53 -6.57 -5.17
CA THR A 80 -11.75 -7.99 -5.48
C THR A 80 -12.53 -8.21 -6.79
N GLY A 81 -13.15 -7.15 -7.34
CA GLY A 81 -13.84 -7.17 -8.61
C GLY A 81 -15.33 -7.55 -8.54
N ASP A 82 -15.79 -8.15 -7.45
CA ASP A 82 -17.18 -8.60 -7.28
C ASP A 82 -18.17 -7.47 -7.43
N LEU A 83 -17.82 -6.30 -6.87
CA LEU A 83 -18.65 -5.10 -6.82
C LEU A 83 -18.51 -4.20 -8.06
N VAL A 84 -17.62 -4.54 -9.00
CA VAL A 84 -17.46 -3.74 -10.22
C VAL A 84 -18.65 -3.97 -11.15
N THR A 85 -19.46 -2.93 -11.34
CA THR A 85 -20.58 -2.87 -12.29
C THR A 85 -20.29 -1.82 -13.36
N ASP A 86 -21.13 -1.78 -14.40
CA ASP A 86 -21.07 -0.75 -15.46
C ASP A 86 -21.10 0.66 -14.86
N GLU A 87 -22.04 0.93 -13.98
CA GLU A 87 -22.21 2.21 -13.28
C GLU A 87 -20.98 2.60 -12.47
N ILE A 88 -20.50 1.66 -11.62
CA ILE A 88 -19.34 1.92 -10.74
C ILE A 88 -18.09 2.19 -11.58
N LEU A 89 -17.88 1.42 -12.66
CA LEU A 89 -16.75 1.64 -13.55
C LEU A 89 -16.82 3.03 -14.21
N ASP A 90 -18.00 3.41 -14.74
CA ASP A 90 -18.21 4.71 -15.34
C ASP A 90 -17.96 5.86 -14.34
N GLU A 91 -18.41 5.71 -13.07
CA GLU A 91 -18.15 6.66 -11.99
C GLU A 91 -16.66 6.78 -11.65
N LEU A 92 -15.91 5.67 -11.66
CA LEU A 92 -14.45 5.66 -11.43
C LEU A 92 -13.71 6.35 -12.57
N LEU A 93 -14.05 6.02 -13.82
CA LEU A 93 -13.44 6.62 -15.01
C LEU A 93 -13.73 8.13 -15.10
N ALA A 94 -14.95 8.56 -14.76
CA ALA A 94 -15.30 9.98 -14.67
C ALA A 94 -14.49 10.75 -13.62
N ARG A 95 -13.89 10.05 -12.63
CA ARG A 95 -12.96 10.59 -11.60
C ARG A 95 -11.50 10.37 -11.94
N ASN A 96 -11.18 10.13 -13.21
CA ASN A 96 -9.82 9.93 -13.70
C ASN A 96 -9.06 8.78 -13.00
N VAL A 97 -9.75 7.71 -12.65
CA VAL A 97 -9.07 6.47 -12.24
C VAL A 97 -8.31 5.94 -13.44
N TRP A 98 -7.00 5.78 -13.26
CA TRP A 98 -6.08 5.41 -14.31
C TRP A 98 -5.94 3.88 -14.46
N LEU A 99 -5.98 3.14 -13.35
CA LEU A 99 -5.88 1.68 -13.33
C LEU A 99 -6.92 1.09 -12.36
N VAL A 100 -7.64 0.08 -12.83
CA VAL A 100 -8.40 -0.82 -11.96
C VAL A 100 -7.63 -2.13 -11.81
N SER A 101 -7.15 -2.39 -10.60
CA SER A 101 -6.34 -3.55 -10.24
C SER A 101 -7.20 -4.55 -9.49
N VAL A 102 -7.57 -5.65 -10.13
CA VAL A 102 -8.42 -6.69 -9.55
C VAL A 102 -7.53 -7.71 -8.85
N ALA A 103 -7.61 -7.74 -7.51
CA ALA A 103 -6.86 -8.65 -6.66
C ALA A 103 -7.71 -9.88 -6.26
N GLY A 104 -7.03 -10.95 -5.86
CA GLY A 104 -7.71 -12.13 -5.31
C GLY A 104 -8.22 -13.11 -6.35
N MET A 105 -7.64 -13.11 -7.54
CA MET A 105 -7.88 -14.14 -8.56
C MET A 105 -7.09 -15.42 -8.21
N ASP A 106 -7.37 -15.98 -7.03
CA ASP A 106 -6.68 -17.12 -6.44
C ASP A 106 -7.63 -18.04 -5.65
N ASP A 107 -7.10 -19.09 -5.05
CA ASP A 107 -7.88 -20.08 -4.29
C ASP A 107 -8.17 -19.67 -2.83
N TYR A 108 -7.70 -18.50 -2.40
CA TYR A 108 -7.85 -18.02 -1.03
C TYR A 108 -9.01 -17.02 -0.85
N HIS A 109 -9.53 -16.51 -1.96
CA HIS A 109 -10.68 -15.59 -1.95
C HIS A 109 -11.98 -16.35 -2.15
N VAL A 110 -12.90 -16.17 -1.21
CA VAL A 110 -14.22 -16.81 -1.25
C VAL A 110 -14.96 -16.41 -2.53
N GLY A 111 -15.36 -17.41 -3.30
CA GLY A 111 -16.04 -17.23 -4.59
C GLY A 111 -15.11 -17.23 -5.82
N HIS A 112 -13.79 -17.22 -5.61
CA HIS A 112 -12.81 -17.27 -6.69
C HIS A 112 -12.01 -18.58 -6.74
N GLU A 113 -12.33 -19.53 -5.88
CA GLU A 113 -11.59 -20.79 -5.79
C GLU A 113 -11.71 -21.62 -7.08
N GLY A 114 -10.59 -22.09 -7.60
CA GLY A 114 -10.51 -22.91 -8.80
C GLY A 114 -11.16 -22.22 -10.01
N GLU A 115 -12.02 -22.94 -10.71
CA GLU A 115 -12.69 -22.44 -11.92
C GLU A 115 -13.77 -21.38 -11.66
N LYS A 116 -14.19 -21.17 -10.41
CA LYS A 116 -15.22 -20.17 -10.08
C LYS A 116 -14.79 -18.74 -10.45
N ARG A 117 -13.49 -18.47 -10.47
CA ARG A 117 -12.96 -17.14 -10.87
C ARG A 117 -13.12 -16.87 -12.36
N LEU A 118 -13.17 -17.90 -13.22
CA LEU A 118 -13.21 -17.71 -14.67
C LEU A 118 -14.40 -16.86 -15.15
N PRO A 119 -15.65 -17.14 -14.75
CA PRO A 119 -16.78 -16.30 -15.14
C PRO A 119 -16.65 -14.84 -14.64
N VAL A 120 -16.02 -14.61 -13.48
CA VAL A 120 -15.78 -13.27 -12.94
C VAL A 120 -14.76 -12.57 -13.81
N MET A 121 -13.66 -13.22 -14.16
CA MET A 121 -12.62 -12.69 -15.03
C MET A 121 -13.19 -12.35 -16.41
N ASP A 122 -13.94 -13.28 -17.04
CA ASP A 122 -14.55 -13.07 -18.35
C ASP A 122 -15.50 -11.85 -18.36
N ARG A 123 -16.35 -11.74 -17.34
CA ARG A 123 -17.25 -10.60 -17.15
C ARG A 123 -16.47 -9.29 -17.02
N LEU A 124 -15.44 -9.26 -16.20
CA LEU A 124 -14.61 -8.06 -15.98
C LEU A 124 -13.81 -7.70 -17.22
N HIS A 125 -13.24 -8.67 -17.94
CA HIS A 125 -12.59 -8.42 -19.22
C HIS A 125 -13.54 -7.77 -20.22
N ALA A 126 -14.73 -8.34 -20.41
CA ALA A 126 -15.73 -7.78 -21.31
C ALA A 126 -16.13 -6.36 -20.91
N LEU A 127 -16.33 -6.12 -19.61
CA LEU A 127 -16.69 -4.82 -19.06
C LEU A 127 -15.59 -3.78 -19.30
N PHE A 128 -14.34 -4.08 -18.95
CA PHE A 128 -13.21 -3.15 -19.13
C PHE A 128 -12.96 -2.83 -20.61
N HIS A 129 -12.98 -3.85 -21.46
CA HIS A 129 -12.83 -3.65 -22.91
C HIS A 129 -13.94 -2.80 -23.51
N SER A 130 -15.19 -2.94 -23.04
CA SER A 130 -16.31 -2.12 -23.51
C SER A 130 -16.15 -0.62 -23.24
N ARG A 131 -15.26 -0.24 -22.29
CA ARG A 131 -14.88 1.14 -21.96
C ARG A 131 -13.53 1.54 -22.57
N GLY A 132 -12.97 0.72 -23.45
CA GLY A 132 -11.67 1.00 -24.10
C GLY A 132 -10.46 0.88 -23.17
N MET A 133 -10.61 0.25 -22.01
CA MET A 133 -9.47 -0.01 -21.11
C MET A 133 -8.55 -1.08 -21.70
N VAL A 134 -7.25 -0.92 -21.44
CA VAL A 134 -6.20 -1.82 -21.94
C VAL A 134 -5.72 -2.70 -20.78
N GLN A 135 -5.56 -4.00 -21.04
CA GLN A 135 -4.97 -4.90 -20.06
C GLN A 135 -3.48 -4.60 -19.90
N MET A 136 -3.06 -4.34 -18.66
CA MET A 136 -1.66 -4.15 -18.33
C MET A 136 -0.97 -5.51 -18.28
N ASN A 137 0.09 -5.69 -19.07
CA ASN A 137 0.89 -6.90 -19.03
C ASN A 137 1.85 -6.80 -17.83
N GLU A 138 1.80 -7.77 -16.92
CA GLU A 138 2.58 -7.76 -15.67
C GLU A 138 4.09 -7.75 -15.91
N TYR A 139 4.53 -8.27 -17.05
CA TYR A 139 5.95 -8.41 -17.40
C TYR A 139 6.53 -7.25 -18.23
N GLU A 140 5.71 -6.35 -18.72
CA GLU A 140 6.20 -5.12 -19.32
C GLU A 140 6.25 -4.03 -18.25
N PRO A 141 7.46 -3.51 -17.89
CA PRO A 141 7.54 -2.32 -17.09
C PRO A 141 6.91 -1.19 -17.90
N VAL A 142 5.64 -0.92 -17.67
CA VAL A 142 4.95 0.19 -18.30
C VAL A 142 5.60 1.45 -17.75
N ARG A 143 6.60 1.94 -18.47
CA ARG A 143 7.16 3.28 -18.24
C ARG A 143 6.11 4.27 -18.67
N LEU A 144 5.25 4.58 -17.71
CA LEU A 144 4.10 5.42 -17.93
C LEU A 144 4.55 6.87 -17.81
N SER A 145 4.94 7.42 -18.95
CA SER A 145 5.07 8.86 -19.09
C SER A 145 3.69 9.51 -18.90
N ALA A 146 3.67 10.78 -18.55
CA ALA A 146 2.46 11.61 -18.47
C ALA A 146 1.57 11.58 -19.73
N GLN A 147 2.02 10.96 -20.81
CA GLN A 147 1.42 10.97 -22.13
C GLN A 147 0.57 9.74 -22.45
N THR A 148 0.40 8.76 -21.56
CA THR A 148 -0.47 7.64 -21.84
C THR A 148 -1.94 8.06 -21.66
N ALA A 149 -2.62 8.25 -22.77
CA ALA A 149 -4.06 8.54 -22.82
C ALA A 149 -4.94 7.33 -22.48
N HIS A 150 -4.34 6.18 -22.15
CA HIS A 150 -5.06 4.95 -21.88
C HIS A 150 -5.37 4.78 -20.40
N THR A 151 -6.56 4.27 -20.11
CA THR A 151 -6.92 3.67 -18.83
C THR A 151 -6.60 2.18 -18.85
N TRP A 152 -6.20 1.63 -17.73
CA TRP A 152 -5.66 0.29 -17.64
C TRP A 152 -6.46 -0.58 -16.68
N TYR A 153 -6.35 -1.89 -16.83
CA TYR A 153 -6.74 -2.85 -15.82
C TYR A 153 -5.73 -4.01 -15.75
N ASN A 154 -5.65 -4.63 -14.60
CA ASN A 154 -4.96 -5.91 -14.42
C ASN A 154 -5.75 -6.81 -13.47
N MET A 155 -5.45 -8.10 -13.51
CA MET A 155 -6.02 -9.11 -12.61
C MET A 155 -4.88 -9.95 -12.06
N PHE A 156 -4.84 -10.16 -10.76
CA PHE A 156 -3.80 -10.95 -10.10
C PHE A 156 -4.31 -11.65 -8.84
N GLY A 157 -3.56 -12.64 -8.38
CA GLY A 157 -3.82 -13.38 -7.15
C GLY A 157 -2.55 -13.98 -6.59
N ALA A 158 -2.65 -14.67 -5.46
CA ALA A 158 -1.54 -15.41 -4.85
C ALA A 158 -1.41 -16.79 -5.52
N THR A 159 -0.99 -16.80 -6.81
CA THR A 159 -0.71 -18.00 -7.61
C THR A 159 0.79 -18.15 -7.82
N GLU A 160 1.26 -19.35 -8.16
CA GLU A 160 2.70 -19.63 -8.31
C GLU A 160 3.37 -18.81 -9.43
N ASP A 161 2.61 -18.44 -10.43
CA ASP A 161 3.03 -17.65 -11.59
C ASP A 161 2.89 -16.13 -11.38
N ALA A 162 2.22 -15.70 -10.30
CA ALA A 162 2.08 -14.29 -10.00
C ALA A 162 3.33 -13.73 -9.32
N TRP A 163 3.67 -12.49 -9.66
CA TRP A 163 4.79 -11.77 -9.03
C TRP A 163 4.65 -11.62 -7.51
N ILE A 164 3.43 -11.64 -6.97
CA ILE A 164 3.14 -11.65 -5.55
C ILE A 164 3.17 -13.06 -4.95
N GLY A 165 2.78 -14.10 -5.66
CA GLY A 165 2.86 -15.54 -5.38
C GLY A 165 2.65 -16.07 -3.95
N LYS A 166 2.64 -15.19 -2.94
CA LYS A 166 2.63 -15.53 -1.53
C LYS A 166 1.57 -14.75 -0.75
N LEU A 167 0.95 -15.43 0.20
CA LEU A 167 0.10 -14.78 1.19
C LEU A 167 0.95 -14.25 2.36
N TRP A 168 0.82 -12.98 2.63
CA TRP A 168 1.62 -12.25 3.62
C TRP A 168 1.27 -12.64 5.06
N PRO A 169 2.20 -12.51 6.02
CA PRO A 169 1.93 -12.78 7.42
C PRO A 169 1.17 -11.62 8.09
N ARG A 170 0.09 -11.15 7.46
CA ARG A 170 -0.73 -10.00 7.90
C ARG A 170 -2.20 -10.17 7.55
N GLY A 171 -3.04 -9.37 8.20
CA GLY A 171 -4.46 -9.24 7.87
C GLY A 171 -5.22 -10.56 7.94
N ARG A 172 -6.09 -10.80 6.96
CA ARG A 172 -6.93 -12.01 6.92
C ARG A 172 -6.13 -13.29 6.68
N ALA A 173 -5.04 -13.23 5.92
CA ALA A 173 -4.19 -14.38 5.71
C ALA A 173 -3.59 -14.88 7.04
N TRP A 174 -3.12 -13.96 7.89
CA TRP A 174 -2.66 -14.28 9.24
C TRP A 174 -3.78 -14.82 10.12
N LEU A 175 -4.91 -14.09 10.21
CA LEU A 175 -6.03 -14.44 11.09
C LEU A 175 -6.64 -15.80 10.76
N ASN A 176 -6.65 -16.18 9.49
CA ASN A 176 -7.18 -17.46 9.01
C ASN A 176 -6.11 -18.57 8.90
N GLY A 177 -4.86 -18.28 9.26
CA GLY A 177 -3.77 -19.25 9.19
C GLY A 177 -3.39 -19.67 7.77
N LEU A 178 -3.54 -18.76 6.79
CA LEU A 178 -3.36 -19.02 5.36
C LEU A 178 -2.04 -18.49 4.81
N THR A 179 -1.22 -17.77 5.62
CA THR A 179 0.04 -17.23 5.10
C THR A 179 0.94 -18.34 4.55
N THR A 180 1.53 -18.09 3.39
CA THR A 180 2.45 -19.00 2.71
C THR A 180 3.88 -18.46 2.68
N ALA A 181 4.11 -17.27 3.25
CA ALA A 181 5.40 -16.63 3.30
C ALA A 181 6.38 -17.34 4.24
N THR A 182 7.65 -17.38 3.83
CA THR A 182 8.78 -17.98 4.56
C THR A 182 9.86 -16.94 4.83
N LEU A 183 10.98 -17.32 5.46
CA LEU A 183 12.14 -16.43 5.65
C LEU A 183 12.82 -16.02 4.33
N ASP A 184 12.67 -16.81 3.28
CA ASP A 184 13.24 -16.52 1.96
C ASP A 184 12.45 -15.41 1.21
N ASP A 185 11.22 -15.14 1.64
CA ASP A 185 10.36 -14.13 1.04
C ASP A 185 10.64 -12.76 1.66
N ASN A 186 11.57 -12.01 1.07
CA ASN A 186 11.89 -10.64 1.50
C ASN A 186 10.99 -9.63 0.77
N PHE A 187 9.88 -9.28 1.37
CA PHE A 187 8.92 -8.34 0.80
C PHE A 187 9.45 -6.90 0.70
N CYS A 188 10.37 -6.47 1.56
CA CYS A 188 10.99 -5.15 1.44
C CYS A 188 11.77 -5.00 0.12
N ASN A 189 12.35 -6.08 -0.37
CA ASN A 189 13.16 -6.11 -1.59
C ASN A 189 12.35 -6.32 -2.86
N ALA A 190 11.08 -6.67 -2.75
CA ALA A 190 10.24 -7.02 -3.89
C ALA A 190 9.25 -5.88 -4.23
N TRP A 191 8.17 -5.72 -3.46
CA TRP A 191 7.07 -4.88 -3.89
C TRP A 191 6.18 -4.36 -2.75
N SER A 192 6.64 -4.42 -1.50
CA SER A 192 5.86 -3.95 -0.35
C SER A 192 5.95 -2.44 -0.11
N GLY A 193 6.74 -1.72 -0.90
CA GLY A 193 7.02 -0.30 -0.70
C GLY A 193 8.18 -0.02 0.26
N GLY A 194 8.73 -1.01 0.97
CA GLY A 194 9.81 -0.80 1.93
C GLY A 194 11.12 -0.34 1.29
N LEU A 195 11.49 -0.94 0.16
CA LEU A 195 12.68 -0.54 -0.60
C LEU A 195 12.54 0.90 -1.10
N SER A 196 13.56 1.72 -0.84
CA SER A 196 13.64 3.13 -1.28
C SER A 196 12.54 4.06 -0.73
N PHE A 197 11.80 3.69 0.31
CA PHE A 197 10.68 4.50 0.81
C PHE A 197 11.08 5.90 1.30
N LEU A 198 12.33 6.08 1.75
CA LEU A 198 12.88 7.38 2.16
C LEU A 198 13.37 8.25 0.98
N ASN A 199 13.47 7.68 -0.22
CA ASN A 199 14.02 8.35 -1.39
C ASN A 199 12.92 9.08 -2.18
N HIS A 200 12.16 9.94 -1.50
CA HIS A 200 11.08 10.68 -2.16
C HIS A 200 11.58 11.47 -3.38
N GLY A 201 10.77 11.47 -4.44
CA GLY A 201 11.14 12.04 -5.74
C GLY A 201 11.92 11.10 -6.66
N GLU A 202 12.25 9.89 -6.23
CA GLU A 202 12.86 8.85 -7.04
C GLU A 202 11.83 7.77 -7.42
N ALA A 203 12.14 7.01 -8.47
CA ALA A 203 11.31 5.88 -8.89
C ALA A 203 11.28 4.80 -7.80
N GLY A 204 10.09 4.26 -7.51
CA GLY A 204 9.90 3.18 -6.54
C GLY A 204 9.81 3.63 -5.08
N SER A 205 9.97 4.91 -4.78
CA SER A 205 9.70 5.43 -3.44
C SER A 205 8.19 5.38 -3.15
N GLU A 206 7.82 4.66 -2.09
CA GLU A 206 6.42 4.46 -1.70
C GLU A 206 6.27 4.45 -0.18
N VAL A 207 5.18 4.97 0.34
CA VAL A 207 4.76 4.83 1.75
C VAL A 207 3.29 4.43 1.82
N SER A 208 2.89 3.77 2.90
CA SER A 208 1.50 3.45 3.17
C SER A 208 0.89 4.45 4.14
N ILE A 209 -0.32 4.93 3.82
CA ILE A 209 -1.05 5.90 4.64
C ILE A 209 -2.38 5.27 5.04
N GLU A 210 -2.66 5.22 6.34
CA GLU A 210 -3.93 4.74 6.86
C GLU A 210 -5.03 5.82 6.81
N PRO A 211 -6.31 5.40 6.87
CA PRO A 211 -7.43 6.33 6.87
C PRO A 211 -7.41 7.39 7.98
N ASP A 212 -6.71 7.14 9.09
CA ASP A 212 -6.52 8.06 10.22
C ASP A 212 -5.29 8.97 10.07
N GLY A 213 -4.57 8.88 8.95
CA GLY A 213 -3.38 9.69 8.65
C GLY A 213 -2.05 9.09 9.08
N LYS A 214 -2.03 7.94 9.74
CA LYS A 214 -0.78 7.26 10.14
C LYS A 214 0.00 6.79 8.92
N VAL A 215 1.31 7.05 8.91
CA VAL A 215 2.23 6.71 7.83
C VAL A 215 3.09 5.52 8.22
N TYR A 216 3.26 4.58 7.30
CA TYR A 216 4.07 3.38 7.46
C TYR A 216 5.07 3.22 6.31
N PRO A 217 6.24 2.58 6.53
CA PRO A 217 7.27 2.43 5.51
C PRO A 217 6.88 1.46 4.38
N CYS A 218 5.83 0.66 4.57
CA CYS A 218 5.38 -0.33 3.59
C CYS A 218 3.89 -0.66 3.75
N CYS A 219 3.29 -1.27 2.73
CA CYS A 219 1.88 -1.66 2.74
C CYS A 219 1.55 -2.79 3.74
N LEU A 220 2.55 -3.55 4.20
CA LEU A 220 2.39 -4.57 5.24
C LEU A 220 2.25 -3.98 6.64
N LYS A 221 2.61 -2.71 6.80
CA LYS A 221 2.66 -1.96 8.05
C LYS A 221 3.65 -2.54 9.08
N THR A 222 3.96 -1.73 10.02
CA THR A 222 4.79 -2.06 11.20
C THR A 222 3.98 -1.83 12.47
N ALA A 223 4.43 -2.35 13.61
CA ALA A 223 3.73 -2.18 14.89
C ALA A 223 3.56 -0.72 15.31
N ALA A 224 4.45 0.17 14.85
CA ALA A 224 4.37 1.61 15.09
C ALA A 224 4.47 2.38 13.77
N PRO A 225 3.74 3.51 13.60
CA PRO A 225 3.84 4.37 12.43
C PRO A 225 5.13 5.22 12.45
N LEU A 226 5.51 5.74 11.30
CA LEU A 226 6.58 6.74 11.13
C LEU A 226 6.16 8.11 11.68
N GLY A 227 4.89 8.44 11.55
CA GLY A 227 4.28 9.71 11.97
C GLY A 227 2.83 9.80 11.52
N ASP A 228 2.30 11.03 11.45
CA ASP A 228 0.88 11.30 11.27
C ASP A 228 0.65 12.49 10.33
N LEU A 229 0.12 12.26 9.15
CA LEU A 229 -0.20 13.30 8.16
C LEU A 229 -1.34 14.24 8.56
N THR A 230 -2.03 13.99 9.67
CA THR A 230 -2.95 14.98 10.21
C THR A 230 -2.22 16.08 11.00
N GLN A 231 -0.92 15.88 11.29
CA GLN A 231 -0.12 16.74 12.16
C GLN A 231 1.09 17.36 11.44
N GLU A 232 1.71 16.68 10.50
CA GLU A 232 2.96 17.08 9.85
C GLU A 232 2.98 16.75 8.35
N LYS A 233 3.80 17.45 7.57
CA LYS A 233 3.96 17.19 6.14
C LYS A 233 4.76 15.92 5.90
N LEU A 234 4.37 15.16 4.86
CA LEU A 234 5.01 13.90 4.49
C LEU A 234 6.51 14.07 4.24
N ILE A 235 6.91 15.07 3.46
CA ILE A 235 8.31 15.27 3.09
C ILE A 235 9.14 15.63 4.32
N ASP A 236 8.66 16.53 5.18
CA ASP A 236 9.37 16.94 6.39
C ASP A 236 9.58 15.74 7.34
N MET A 237 8.57 14.87 7.44
CA MET A 237 8.65 13.60 8.18
C MET A 237 9.73 12.68 7.63
N LEU A 238 9.71 12.42 6.31
CA LEU A 238 10.65 11.49 5.67
C LEU A 238 12.08 12.03 5.73
N ASP A 239 12.29 13.32 5.52
CA ASP A 239 13.61 13.95 5.62
C ASP A 239 14.18 13.89 7.04
N ALA A 240 13.35 14.12 8.05
CA ALA A 240 13.79 14.01 9.45
C ALA A 240 14.15 12.58 9.87
N LEU A 241 13.55 11.59 9.22
CA LEU A 241 13.78 10.16 9.50
C LEU A 241 14.88 9.55 8.62
N ARG A 242 15.35 10.26 7.61
CA ARG A 242 16.32 9.75 6.63
C ARG A 242 17.62 9.24 7.24
N ALA A 243 18.08 9.83 8.32
CA ALA A 243 19.33 9.44 9.00
C ALA A 243 19.15 8.29 10.00
N GLU A 244 17.93 7.80 10.22
CA GLU A 244 17.67 6.74 11.18
C GLU A 244 18.16 5.38 10.64
N PRO A 245 19.18 4.74 11.30
CA PRO A 245 19.81 3.53 10.77
C PRO A 245 18.83 2.37 10.56
N ALA A 246 17.87 2.19 11.49
CA ALA A 246 16.88 1.12 11.37
C ALA A 246 15.97 1.32 10.14
N LEU A 247 15.59 2.56 9.84
CA LEU A 247 14.79 2.88 8.67
C LEU A 247 15.61 2.78 7.37
N GLN A 248 16.91 3.08 7.42
CA GLN A 248 17.82 2.86 6.29
C GLN A 248 17.97 1.36 5.95
N ALA A 249 17.92 0.48 6.94
CA ALA A 249 17.92 -0.96 6.69
C ALA A 249 16.69 -1.40 5.88
N ILE A 250 15.50 -0.90 6.20
CA ILE A 250 14.30 -1.14 5.37
C ILE A 250 14.46 -0.49 3.99
N ASN A 251 14.92 0.76 3.95
CA ASN A 251 15.09 1.54 2.73
C ASN A 251 16.06 0.87 1.73
N SER A 252 17.03 0.11 2.23
CA SER A 252 17.96 -0.68 1.41
C SER A 252 17.48 -2.11 1.12
N GLY A 253 16.29 -2.50 1.62
CA GLY A 253 15.72 -3.83 1.43
C GLY A 253 16.34 -4.91 2.32
N ASP A 254 17.00 -4.54 3.42
CA ASP A 254 17.62 -5.48 4.37
C ASP A 254 17.05 -5.31 5.79
N PRO A 255 15.79 -5.70 6.04
CA PRO A 255 15.15 -5.49 7.34
C PRO A 255 15.85 -6.21 8.50
N ALA A 256 16.65 -7.26 8.25
CA ALA A 256 17.35 -7.97 9.28
C ALA A 256 18.51 -7.15 9.91
N ALA A 257 18.95 -6.10 9.24
CA ALA A 257 19.97 -5.17 9.75
C ALA A 257 19.41 -4.08 10.69
N MET A 258 18.08 -3.93 10.79
CA MET A 258 17.46 -2.83 11.57
C MET A 258 17.95 -2.70 12.99
N GLY A 259 18.22 -3.83 13.63
CA GLY A 259 18.56 -3.88 15.05
C GLY A 259 20.02 -3.62 15.38
N GLU A 260 20.93 -3.61 14.43
CA GLU A 260 22.39 -3.61 14.65
C GLU A 260 22.86 -2.42 15.51
N ASN A 261 22.24 -1.25 15.35
CA ASN A 261 22.52 -0.07 16.16
C ASN A 261 21.72 0.01 17.48
N TYR A 262 20.91 -1.01 17.77
CA TYR A 262 20.01 -1.06 18.91
C TYR A 262 20.21 -2.32 19.77
N GLY A 263 21.32 -3.02 19.59
CA GLY A 263 21.66 -4.21 20.35
C GLY A 263 20.97 -5.50 19.89
N TRP A 264 20.31 -5.48 18.75
CA TRP A 264 19.78 -6.69 18.11
C TRP A 264 20.75 -7.17 17.03
N SER A 265 21.34 -8.35 17.20
CA SER A 265 22.08 -8.98 16.10
C SER A 265 21.11 -9.49 15.00
N ARG A 266 21.64 -9.81 13.83
CA ARG A 266 20.85 -10.46 12.75
C ARG A 266 20.25 -11.78 13.22
N GLU A 267 20.99 -12.57 13.98
CA GLU A 267 20.52 -13.84 14.54
C GLU A 267 19.33 -13.60 15.47
N HIS A 268 19.43 -12.60 16.36
CA HIS A 268 18.32 -12.24 17.23
C HIS A 268 17.10 -11.74 16.46
N PHE A 269 17.30 -10.92 15.41
CA PHE A 269 16.21 -10.51 14.54
C PHE A 269 15.50 -11.72 13.88
N ILE A 270 16.26 -12.71 13.40
CA ILE A 270 15.71 -13.93 12.78
C ILE A 270 14.95 -14.78 13.81
N GLU A 271 15.47 -14.92 15.04
CA GLU A 271 14.74 -15.57 16.14
C GLU A 271 13.38 -14.92 16.41
N ARG A 272 13.33 -13.59 16.35
CA ARG A 272 12.09 -12.80 16.51
C ARG A 272 11.19 -12.79 15.27
N ALA A 273 11.70 -13.26 14.14
CA ALA A 273 10.94 -13.40 12.87
C ALA A 273 10.06 -14.66 12.83
N SER A 274 9.68 -15.19 14.00
CA SER A 274 8.87 -16.40 14.17
C SER A 274 7.68 -16.14 15.09
N ALA A 275 6.48 -16.52 14.65
CA ALA A 275 5.29 -16.43 15.49
C ALA A 275 4.27 -17.53 15.15
N LYS A 276 3.44 -17.91 16.13
CA LYS A 276 2.33 -18.84 15.91
C LYS A 276 1.12 -18.09 15.38
N MET A 277 0.59 -18.57 14.26
CA MET A 277 -0.71 -18.12 13.74
C MET A 277 -1.87 -18.59 14.65
N PRO A 278 -3.07 -18.03 14.53
CA PRO A 278 -4.23 -18.45 15.34
C PRO A 278 -4.58 -19.95 15.24
N ASN A 279 -4.26 -20.61 14.13
CA ASN A 279 -4.43 -22.06 13.94
C ASN A 279 -3.31 -22.91 14.59
N GLY A 280 -2.32 -22.29 15.28
CA GLY A 280 -1.22 -22.95 15.95
C GLY A 280 0.00 -23.27 15.07
N ILE A 281 -0.09 -23.07 13.74
CA ILE A 281 1.04 -23.27 12.82
C ILE A 281 2.04 -22.13 13.00
N VAL A 282 3.33 -22.47 13.05
CA VAL A 282 4.41 -21.48 13.11
C VAL A 282 4.65 -20.90 11.73
N CYS A 283 4.66 -19.58 11.66
CA CYS A 283 5.11 -18.81 10.49
C CYS A 283 6.46 -18.18 10.81
N ASN A 284 7.37 -18.24 9.85
CA ASN A 284 8.68 -17.60 9.91
C ASN A 284 8.83 -16.66 8.72
N ASN A 285 8.91 -15.35 8.97
CA ASN A 285 9.09 -14.35 7.91
C ASN A 285 9.70 -13.07 8.47
N LEU A 286 10.54 -12.38 7.69
CA LEU A 286 11.22 -11.14 8.08
C LEU A 286 10.26 -10.04 8.55
N CYS A 287 9.02 -9.99 8.02
CA CYS A 287 8.01 -9.02 8.45
C CYS A 287 7.61 -9.18 9.93
N LEU A 288 7.66 -10.40 10.48
CA LEU A 288 7.39 -10.65 11.91
C LEU A 288 8.51 -10.11 12.78
N GLY A 289 9.77 -10.29 12.38
CA GLY A 289 10.94 -9.70 13.05
C GLY A 289 10.91 -8.16 13.00
N CYS A 290 10.56 -7.61 11.82
CA CYS A 290 10.36 -6.18 11.65
C CYS A 290 9.28 -5.64 12.61
N ASP A 291 8.15 -6.31 12.70
CA ASP A 291 7.06 -5.92 13.58
C ASP A 291 7.46 -5.96 15.08
N ALA A 292 8.15 -7.03 15.48
CA ALA A 292 8.69 -7.16 16.83
C ALA A 292 9.68 -6.03 17.16
N PHE A 293 10.59 -5.72 16.23
CA PHE A 293 11.56 -4.64 16.42
C PHE A 293 10.90 -3.27 16.52
N PHE A 294 9.91 -2.98 15.67
CA PHE A 294 9.14 -1.74 15.77
C PHE A 294 8.36 -1.65 17.09
N GLY A 295 7.78 -2.75 17.55
CA GLY A 295 7.03 -2.79 18.80
C GLY A 295 7.94 -2.60 20.03
N ASP A 296 9.04 -3.33 20.09
CA ASP A 296 9.90 -3.43 21.27
C ASP A 296 10.91 -2.27 21.36
N VAL A 297 11.38 -1.73 20.24
CA VAL A 297 12.55 -0.83 20.20
C VAL A 297 12.26 0.47 19.45
N LEU A 298 11.91 0.39 18.18
CA LEU A 298 11.88 1.58 17.32
C LEU A 298 10.65 2.47 17.56
N GLY A 299 9.49 1.89 17.91
CA GLY A 299 8.26 2.65 18.15
C GLY A 299 8.43 3.80 19.15
N PRO A 300 8.98 3.57 20.37
CA PRO A 300 9.26 4.65 21.32
C PRO A 300 10.21 5.72 20.78
N VAL A 301 11.19 5.35 19.94
CA VAL A 301 12.14 6.30 19.31
C VAL A 301 11.40 7.18 18.30
N LEU A 302 10.55 6.58 17.45
CA LEU A 302 9.74 7.31 16.48
C LEU A 302 8.73 8.25 17.14
N GLU A 303 8.08 7.81 18.22
CA GLU A 303 7.14 8.64 18.97
C GLU A 303 7.84 9.87 19.56
N LYS A 304 9.02 9.69 20.15
CA LYS A 304 9.84 10.81 20.66
C LYS A 304 10.27 11.75 19.54
N SER A 305 10.71 11.19 18.40
CA SER A 305 11.08 11.97 17.23
C SER A 305 9.91 12.79 16.69
N ALA A 306 8.72 12.20 16.59
CA ALA A 306 7.52 12.90 16.15
C ALA A 306 7.17 14.10 17.05
N ARG A 307 7.21 13.94 18.37
CA ARG A 307 7.00 15.05 19.32
C ARG A 307 7.99 16.20 19.08
N VAL A 308 9.28 15.89 18.90
CA VAL A 308 10.30 16.92 18.64
C VAL A 308 10.05 17.66 17.31
N ARG A 309 9.57 16.96 16.27
CA ARG A 309 9.24 17.59 14.98
C ARG A 309 8.05 18.54 15.11
N LEU A 310 7.00 18.10 15.81
CA LEU A 310 5.79 18.90 16.04
C LEU A 310 6.07 20.18 16.87
N ASP A 311 6.88 20.06 17.93
CA ASP A 311 7.29 21.22 18.75
C ASP A 311 8.09 22.26 17.98
N ARG A 312 8.81 21.88 16.92
CA ARG A 312 9.56 22.81 16.05
C ARG A 312 8.70 23.50 14.99
N SER A 313 7.54 22.94 14.71
CA SER A 313 6.61 23.42 13.67
C SER A 313 5.51 24.34 14.24
N ALA A 314 5.36 24.38 15.56
CA ALA A 314 4.43 25.24 16.31
C ALA A 314 5.05 26.60 16.62
#